data_8685323164864d3d0a215c6b1015fed4
#
_entry.id   8685323164864d3d0a215c6b1015fed4
#
_cell.length_a   1.000
_cell.length_b   1.000
_cell.length_c   1.000
_cell.angle_alpha   90.00
_cell.angle_beta   90.00
_cell.angle_gamma   90.00
#
_symmetry.space_group_name_H-M   'P 1'
#
loop_
_entity.id
_entity.type
_entity.pdbx_description
1 polymer ?
#
loop_
_entity_poly.entity_id
_entity_poly.type
_entity_poly.pdbx_seq_one_letter_code
_entity_poly.pdbx_strand_id
1 'polypeptide(L)'
;MENQDKKRTLIINAALLRFAHYGLAKTTMTDIAKDISFSKALLYYYFPDKLSLYVSVIEYLMHTISKDILKSVEKTNTCTEGVLMVLQKRQGYIQKYYNLMEFNKLVGPELPDDLYEKFSRARAFEIKIISSLLRRGVEKGEFQVENINLTTEVLVEALSGVHFNILSRHKNICPSQDQFKQIFIKEKFLTKIFLSGLSVN
;
A
#
# COMPACT_ATOMS: atom_id res chain seq x y z
N MET A 1 20.56 23.26 2.99
CA MET A 1 19.91 21.97 3.28
C MET A 1 18.38 22.09 3.24
N GLU A 2 17.73 22.89 4.08
CA GLU A 2 16.24 23.00 4.13
C GLU A 2 15.54 23.32 2.80
N ASN A 3 16.13 24.19 1.97
CA ASN A 3 15.55 24.55 0.65
C ASN A 3 15.70 23.42 -0.38
N GLN A 4 16.72 22.58 -0.24
CA GLN A 4 16.98 21.43 -1.11
C GLN A 4 16.00 20.30 -0.83
N ASP A 5 15.70 20.04 0.46
CA ASP A 5 14.71 19.03 0.87
C ASP A 5 13.29 19.44 0.49
N LYS A 6 12.95 20.72 0.57
CA LYS A 6 11.64 21.25 0.11
C LYS A 6 11.44 21.06 -1.39
N LYS A 7 12.46 21.34 -2.21
CA LYS A 7 12.38 21.13 -3.67
C LYS A 7 12.28 19.65 -4.02
N ARG A 8 13.05 18.78 -3.36
CA ARG A 8 12.97 17.34 -3.56
C ARG A 8 11.58 16.81 -3.25
N THR A 9 11.00 17.22 -2.14
CA THR A 9 9.63 16.85 -1.73
C THR A 9 8.57 17.36 -2.72
N LEU A 10 8.73 18.58 -3.26
CA LEU A 10 7.83 19.12 -4.27
C LEU A 10 7.86 18.28 -5.55
N ILE A 11 9.03 17.86 -6.00
CA ILE A 11 9.19 16.98 -7.18
C ILE A 11 8.49 15.63 -6.92
N ILE A 12 8.72 15.01 -5.75
CA ILE A 12 8.09 13.74 -5.38
C ILE A 12 6.57 13.85 -5.39
N ASN A 13 6.00 14.92 -4.82
CA ASN A 13 4.55 15.12 -4.78
C ASN A 13 3.95 15.31 -6.19
N ALA A 14 4.58 16.09 -7.04
CA ALA A 14 4.15 16.27 -8.43
C ALA A 14 4.22 14.95 -9.21
N ALA A 15 5.33 14.22 -9.06
CA ALA A 15 5.50 12.91 -9.68
C ALA A 15 4.47 11.88 -9.17
N LEU A 16 4.15 11.88 -7.87
CA LEU A 16 3.11 11.04 -7.28
C LEU A 16 1.75 11.26 -7.96
N LEU A 17 1.34 12.52 -8.14
CA LEU A 17 0.08 12.85 -8.81
C LEU A 17 0.08 12.40 -10.26
N ARG A 18 1.17 12.64 -10.99
CA ARG A 18 1.31 12.22 -12.39
C ARG A 18 1.30 10.70 -12.54
N PHE A 19 2.11 10.00 -11.76
CA PHE A 19 2.17 8.54 -11.83
C PHE A 19 0.85 7.89 -11.40
N ALA A 20 0.17 8.44 -10.39
CA ALA A 20 -1.14 7.94 -9.97
C ALA A 20 -2.22 8.09 -11.04
N HIS A 21 -2.15 9.17 -11.84
CA HIS A 21 -3.15 9.44 -12.88
C HIS A 21 -2.82 8.74 -14.21
N TYR A 22 -1.60 8.88 -14.70
CA TYR A 22 -1.21 8.43 -16.05
C TYR A 22 -0.42 7.11 -16.05
N GLY A 23 0.07 6.66 -14.91
CA GLY A 23 1.01 5.55 -14.77
C GLY A 23 2.45 5.93 -15.15
N LEU A 24 3.40 5.03 -14.88
CA LEU A 24 4.83 5.25 -15.14
C LEU A 24 5.12 5.39 -16.65
N ALA A 25 4.50 4.54 -17.48
CA ALA A 25 4.80 4.49 -18.91
C ALA A 25 4.47 5.80 -19.63
N LYS A 26 3.31 6.40 -19.33
CA LYS A 26 2.81 7.61 -19.99
C LYS A 26 3.31 8.92 -19.37
N THR A 27 4.04 8.88 -18.27
CA THR A 27 4.60 10.07 -17.60
C THR A 27 6.03 10.30 -18.04
N THR A 28 6.39 11.57 -18.33
CA THR A 28 7.77 11.98 -18.63
C THR A 28 8.33 12.92 -17.58
N MET A 29 9.66 12.95 -17.43
CA MET A 29 10.36 13.92 -16.57
C MET A 29 10.03 15.38 -16.96
N THR A 30 9.85 15.64 -18.25
CA THR A 30 9.48 16.97 -18.75
C THR A 30 8.09 17.40 -18.31
N ASP A 31 7.13 16.48 -18.27
CA ASP A 31 5.77 16.79 -17.82
C ASP A 31 5.74 17.12 -16.33
N ILE A 32 6.47 16.34 -15.51
CA ILE A 32 6.60 16.61 -14.07
C ILE A 32 7.24 17.97 -13.83
N ALA A 33 8.32 18.30 -14.58
CA ALA A 33 9.00 19.59 -14.46
C ALA A 33 8.06 20.76 -14.78
N LYS A 34 7.24 20.64 -15.83
CA LYS A 34 6.24 21.65 -16.22
C LYS A 34 5.19 21.88 -15.13
N ASP A 35 4.70 20.81 -14.47
CA ASP A 35 3.67 20.93 -13.44
C ASP A 35 4.08 21.79 -12.25
N ILE A 36 5.38 21.83 -11.95
CA ILE A 36 5.93 22.60 -10.83
C ILE A 36 6.78 23.79 -11.25
N SER A 37 6.73 24.16 -12.54
CA SER A 37 7.50 25.27 -13.10
C SER A 37 9.01 25.15 -12.87
N PHE A 38 9.54 23.95 -12.90
CA PHE A 38 10.97 23.68 -12.80
C PHE A 38 11.59 23.41 -14.17
N SER A 39 12.88 23.68 -14.32
CA SER A 39 13.61 23.26 -15.51
C SER A 39 13.83 21.75 -15.51
N LYS A 40 13.89 21.15 -16.72
CA LYS A 40 14.23 19.73 -16.88
C LYS A 40 15.60 19.41 -16.25
N ALA A 41 16.57 20.31 -16.39
CA ALA A 41 17.91 20.16 -15.80
C ALA A 41 17.86 20.07 -14.28
N LEU A 42 16.99 20.87 -13.63
CA LEU A 42 16.81 20.83 -12.17
C LEU A 42 16.22 19.49 -11.73
N LEU A 43 15.26 18.91 -12.46
CA LEU A 43 14.75 17.58 -12.13
C LEU A 43 15.84 16.51 -12.20
N TYR A 44 16.64 16.51 -13.27
CA TYR A 44 17.73 15.54 -13.43
C TYR A 44 18.86 15.73 -12.40
N TYR A 45 19.01 16.92 -11.85
CA TYR A 45 19.91 17.16 -10.71
C TYR A 45 19.46 16.40 -9.45
N TYR A 46 18.13 16.32 -9.18
CA TYR A 46 17.58 15.62 -8.01
C TYR A 46 17.39 14.12 -8.27
N PHE A 47 17.04 13.75 -9.48
CA PHE A 47 16.70 12.36 -9.85
C PHE A 47 17.31 12.07 -11.22
N PRO A 48 18.32 11.18 -11.31
CA PRO A 48 19.08 10.95 -12.54
C PRO A 48 18.21 10.40 -13.69
N ASP A 49 17.11 9.73 -13.34
CA ASP A 49 16.17 9.16 -14.30
C ASP A 49 14.76 9.04 -13.72
N LYS A 50 13.82 8.65 -14.59
CA LYS A 50 12.41 8.49 -14.23
C LYS A 50 12.19 7.34 -13.24
N LEU A 51 12.97 6.27 -13.33
CA LEU A 51 12.84 5.10 -12.46
C LEU A 51 13.28 5.43 -11.03
N SER A 52 14.41 6.12 -10.87
CA SER A 52 14.90 6.60 -9.57
C SER A 52 13.90 7.53 -8.88
N LEU A 53 13.24 8.42 -9.67
CA LEU A 53 12.15 9.24 -9.16
C LEU A 53 10.96 8.39 -8.74
N TYR A 54 10.58 7.40 -9.56
CA TYR A 54 9.45 6.50 -9.26
C TYR A 54 9.70 5.70 -7.97
N VAL A 55 10.89 5.12 -7.78
CA VAL A 55 11.27 4.41 -6.54
C VAL A 55 11.13 5.33 -5.33
N SER A 56 11.59 6.59 -5.44
CA SER A 56 11.46 7.57 -4.36
C SER A 56 9.99 7.96 -4.07
N VAL A 57 9.14 8.00 -5.10
CA VAL A 57 7.69 8.21 -4.95
C VAL A 57 7.03 7.04 -4.25
N ILE A 58 7.37 5.80 -4.59
CA ILE A 58 6.86 4.60 -3.91
C ILE A 58 7.27 4.61 -2.44
N GLU A 59 8.53 4.90 -2.14
CA GLU A 59 9.04 4.98 -0.77
C GLU A 59 8.30 6.04 0.07
N TYR A 60 8.13 7.24 -0.49
CA TYR A 60 7.37 8.32 0.13
C TYR A 60 5.91 7.92 0.39
N LEU A 61 5.26 7.28 -0.59
CA LEU A 61 3.89 6.81 -0.47
C LEU A 61 3.76 5.75 0.61
N MET A 62 4.63 4.73 0.63
CA MET A 62 4.62 3.67 1.65
C MET A 62 4.81 4.23 3.07
N HIS A 63 5.71 5.20 3.23
CA HIS A 63 5.89 5.89 4.51
C HIS A 63 4.63 6.66 4.94
N THR A 64 3.98 7.35 4.01
CA THR A 64 2.74 8.09 4.26
C THR A 64 1.61 7.15 4.66
N ILE A 65 1.44 6.04 3.94
CA ILE A 65 0.45 5.00 4.23
C ILE A 65 0.68 4.40 5.62
N SER A 66 1.92 4.03 5.92
CA SER A 66 2.27 3.43 7.22
C SER A 66 1.95 4.35 8.38
N LYS A 67 2.27 5.65 8.27
CA LYS A 67 1.94 6.66 9.29
C LYS A 67 0.43 6.82 9.47
N ASP A 68 -0.33 6.88 8.38
CA ASP A 68 -1.79 7.03 8.45
C ASP A 68 -2.46 5.80 9.06
N ILE A 69 -2.00 4.59 8.71
CA ILE A 69 -2.50 3.35 9.29
C ILE A 69 -2.25 3.33 10.80
N LEU A 70 -1.01 3.58 11.25
CA LEU A 70 -0.67 3.60 12.67
C LEU A 70 -1.55 4.57 13.45
N LYS A 71 -1.64 5.84 12.98
CA LYS A 71 -2.48 6.87 13.60
C LYS A 71 -3.97 6.50 13.64
N SER A 72 -4.45 5.75 12.65
CA SER A 72 -5.85 5.35 12.58
C SER A 72 -6.15 4.17 13.52
N VAL A 73 -5.23 3.22 13.64
CA VAL A 73 -5.33 2.07 14.54
C VAL A 73 -5.28 2.50 16.02
N GLU A 74 -4.50 3.52 16.37
CA GLU A 74 -4.45 4.07 17.73
C GLU A 74 -5.82 4.56 18.24
N LYS A 75 -6.73 4.91 17.33
CA LYS A 75 -8.07 5.41 17.65
C LYS A 75 -9.13 4.31 17.80
N THR A 76 -8.76 3.05 17.60
CA THR A 76 -9.69 1.92 17.68
C THR A 76 -9.79 1.39 19.11
N ASN A 77 -11.00 1.01 19.52
CA ASN A 77 -11.27 0.54 20.89
C ASN A 77 -10.91 -0.94 21.06
N THR A 78 -11.18 -1.76 20.04
CA THR A 78 -10.94 -3.20 20.04
C THR A 78 -9.86 -3.59 19.03
N CYS A 79 -9.26 -4.76 19.24
CA CYS A 79 -8.27 -5.28 18.31
C CYS A 79 -8.91 -5.68 16.97
N THR A 80 -10.14 -6.19 17.01
CA THR A 80 -10.95 -6.45 15.81
C THR A 80 -11.17 -5.18 14.97
N GLU A 81 -11.56 -4.07 15.59
CA GLU A 81 -11.68 -2.78 14.91
C GLU A 81 -10.34 -2.34 14.30
N GLY A 82 -9.23 -2.55 15.02
CA GLY A 82 -7.89 -2.24 14.54
C GLY A 82 -7.53 -2.99 13.26
N VAL A 83 -7.76 -4.30 13.22
CA VAL A 83 -7.51 -5.11 12.01
C VAL A 83 -8.40 -4.66 10.84
N LEU A 84 -9.69 -4.42 11.09
CA LEU A 84 -10.59 -3.91 10.05
C LEU A 84 -10.20 -2.52 9.56
N MET A 85 -9.66 -1.65 10.43
CA MET A 85 -9.13 -0.34 10.05
C MET A 85 -7.91 -0.47 9.13
N VAL A 86 -6.97 -1.38 9.43
CA VAL A 86 -5.82 -1.67 8.54
C VAL A 86 -6.31 -2.03 7.14
N LEU A 87 -7.29 -2.94 7.02
CA LEU A 87 -7.86 -3.36 5.74
C LEU A 87 -8.53 -2.20 5.00
N GLN A 88 -9.33 -1.41 5.70
CA GLN A 88 -10.03 -0.27 5.10
C GLN A 88 -9.04 0.75 4.53
N LYS A 89 -8.00 1.08 5.29
CA LYS A 89 -6.96 2.01 4.85
C LYS A 89 -6.18 1.45 3.66
N ARG A 90 -5.72 0.19 3.75
CA ARG A 90 -5.03 -0.50 2.66
C ARG A 90 -5.85 -0.44 1.37
N GLN A 91 -7.12 -0.82 1.43
CA GLN A 91 -8.00 -0.83 0.27
C GLN A 91 -8.17 0.56 -0.33
N GLY A 92 -8.38 1.58 0.49
CA GLY A 92 -8.49 2.97 0.03
C GLY A 92 -7.23 3.45 -0.70
N TYR A 93 -6.06 3.10 -0.19
CA TYR A 93 -4.79 3.43 -0.84
C TYR A 93 -4.54 2.65 -2.13
N ILE A 94 -4.83 1.34 -2.16
CA ILE A 94 -4.73 0.53 -3.38
C ILE A 94 -5.65 1.12 -4.47
N GLN A 95 -6.90 1.44 -4.15
CA GLN A 95 -7.82 2.04 -5.11
C GLN A 95 -7.34 3.41 -5.62
N LYS A 96 -6.88 4.27 -4.71
CA LYS A 96 -6.42 5.62 -5.05
C LYS A 96 -5.16 5.63 -5.92
N TYR A 97 -4.25 4.71 -5.66
CA TYR A 97 -2.92 4.68 -6.29
C TYR A 97 -2.71 3.43 -7.16
N TYR A 98 -3.80 2.85 -7.67
CA TYR A 98 -3.76 1.60 -8.44
C TYR A 98 -2.79 1.68 -9.63
N ASN A 99 -2.91 2.72 -10.46
CA ASN A 99 -2.05 2.90 -11.63
C ASN A 99 -0.55 3.05 -11.29
N LEU A 100 -0.27 3.57 -10.11
CA LEU A 100 1.10 3.70 -9.61
C LEU A 100 1.62 2.36 -9.08
N MET A 101 0.77 1.53 -8.48
CA MET A 101 1.17 0.25 -7.90
C MET A 101 1.21 -0.90 -8.91
N GLU A 102 0.68 -0.72 -10.12
CA GLU A 102 0.64 -1.74 -11.18
C GLU A 102 1.94 -1.89 -11.99
N PHE A 103 3.07 -1.51 -11.43
CA PHE A 103 4.37 -1.62 -12.09
C PHE A 103 4.65 -3.03 -12.64
N ASN A 104 4.21 -4.08 -11.95
CA ASN A 104 4.37 -5.48 -12.36
C ASN A 104 3.78 -5.81 -13.73
N LYS A 105 2.75 -5.07 -14.17
CA LYS A 105 2.15 -5.25 -15.50
C LYS A 105 2.89 -4.52 -16.61
N LEU A 106 3.73 -3.53 -16.25
CA LEU A 106 4.39 -2.65 -17.20
C LEU A 106 5.81 -3.09 -17.56
N VAL A 107 6.49 -3.84 -16.68
CA VAL A 107 7.91 -4.16 -16.80
C VAL A 107 8.17 -5.66 -16.97
N GLY A 108 7.13 -6.51 -16.94
CA GLY A 108 7.29 -7.96 -17.05
C GLY A 108 7.68 -8.63 -15.72
N PRO A 109 8.16 -9.88 -15.74
CA PRO A 109 8.36 -10.69 -14.55
C PRO A 109 9.52 -10.23 -13.66
N GLU A 110 10.40 -9.35 -14.14
CA GLU A 110 11.57 -8.88 -13.38
C GLU A 110 11.33 -7.46 -12.86
N LEU A 111 10.86 -7.37 -11.61
CA LEU A 111 10.87 -6.11 -10.86
C LEU A 111 12.33 -5.72 -10.56
N PRO A 112 12.70 -4.42 -10.75
CA PRO A 112 13.96 -3.92 -10.21
C PRO A 112 14.06 -4.23 -8.71
N ASP A 113 15.25 -4.67 -8.26
CA ASP A 113 15.49 -5.09 -6.87
C ASP A 113 15.04 -4.03 -5.85
N ASP A 114 15.28 -2.77 -6.12
CA ASP A 114 14.86 -1.64 -5.28
C ASP A 114 13.35 -1.59 -5.08
N LEU A 115 12.55 -1.88 -6.11
CA LEU A 115 11.09 -1.90 -6.02
C LEU A 115 10.59 -3.16 -5.31
N TYR A 116 11.19 -4.31 -5.61
CA TYR A 116 10.89 -5.54 -4.90
C TYR A 116 11.09 -5.36 -3.38
N GLU A 117 12.20 -4.74 -2.98
CA GLU A 117 12.48 -4.46 -1.57
C GLU A 117 11.43 -3.54 -0.95
N LYS A 118 11.00 -2.48 -1.63
CA LYS A 118 9.97 -1.55 -1.11
C LYS A 118 8.62 -2.26 -0.91
N PHE A 119 8.19 -3.09 -1.86
CA PHE A 119 6.95 -3.87 -1.72
C PHE A 119 7.05 -4.95 -0.64
N SER A 120 8.19 -5.62 -0.53
CA SER A 120 8.47 -6.59 0.53
C SER A 120 8.40 -5.93 1.92
N ARG A 121 8.96 -4.74 2.08
CA ARG A 121 8.88 -3.96 3.32
C ARG A 121 7.44 -3.53 3.65
N ALA A 122 6.62 -3.16 2.63
CA ALA A 122 5.21 -2.84 2.84
C ALA A 122 4.43 -4.06 3.35
N ARG A 123 4.67 -5.26 2.78
CA ARG A 123 4.07 -6.52 3.27
C ARG A 123 4.52 -6.84 4.71
N ALA A 124 5.81 -6.71 4.99
CA ALA A 124 6.35 -6.93 6.33
C ALA A 124 5.74 -5.96 7.36
N PHE A 125 5.49 -4.71 6.97
CA PHE A 125 4.80 -3.73 7.81
C PHE A 125 3.35 -4.17 8.10
N GLU A 126 2.60 -4.65 7.09
CA GLU A 126 1.23 -5.13 7.27
C GLU A 126 1.19 -6.32 8.24
N ILE A 127 2.08 -7.30 8.05
CA ILE A 127 2.22 -8.45 8.96
C ILE A 127 2.53 -7.96 10.39
N LYS A 128 3.49 -7.06 10.54
CA LYS A 128 3.89 -6.53 11.84
C LYS A 128 2.74 -5.84 12.57
N ILE A 129 1.97 -5.00 11.89
CA ILE A 129 0.88 -4.26 12.53
C ILE A 129 -0.28 -5.19 12.91
N ILE A 130 -0.67 -6.13 12.04
CA ILE A 130 -1.72 -7.11 12.35
C ILE A 130 -1.27 -8.04 13.48
N SER A 131 -0.02 -8.53 13.46
CA SER A 131 0.55 -9.34 14.55
C SER A 131 0.53 -8.60 15.89
N SER A 132 0.86 -7.30 15.90
CA SER A 132 0.81 -6.49 17.13
C SER A 132 -0.61 -6.32 17.66
N LEU A 133 -1.60 -6.20 16.76
CA LEU A 133 -3.01 -6.12 17.13
C LEU A 133 -3.51 -7.45 17.70
N LEU A 134 -3.18 -8.58 17.10
CA LEU A 134 -3.55 -9.89 17.62
C LEU A 134 -2.92 -10.15 18.99
N ARG A 135 -1.64 -9.79 19.17
CA ARG A 135 -0.96 -9.91 20.48
C ARG A 135 -1.65 -9.09 21.56
N ARG A 136 -1.98 -7.81 21.24
CA ARG A 136 -2.74 -6.96 22.15
C ARG A 136 -4.13 -7.54 22.45
N GLY A 137 -4.77 -8.20 21.48
CA GLY A 137 -6.05 -8.88 21.67
C GLY A 137 -5.94 -10.07 22.61
N VAL A 138 -4.87 -10.86 22.52
CA VAL A 138 -4.59 -11.95 23.46
C VAL A 138 -4.33 -11.41 24.87
N GLU A 139 -3.52 -10.36 25.00
CA GLU A 139 -3.22 -9.71 26.29
C GLU A 139 -4.48 -9.12 26.97
N LYS A 140 -5.46 -8.67 26.18
CA LYS A 140 -6.74 -8.15 26.67
C LYS A 140 -7.82 -9.22 26.88
N GLY A 141 -7.55 -10.48 26.51
CA GLY A 141 -8.54 -11.54 26.56
C GLY A 141 -9.61 -11.47 25.45
N GLU A 142 -9.37 -10.69 24.38
CA GLU A 142 -10.27 -10.66 23.22
C GLU A 142 -10.10 -11.92 22.37
N PHE A 143 -8.87 -12.45 22.29
CA PHE A 143 -8.50 -13.58 21.43
C PHE A 143 -7.73 -14.66 22.20
N GLN A 144 -7.90 -15.89 21.72
CA GLN A 144 -7.06 -17.04 22.08
C GLN A 144 -6.32 -17.51 20.83
N VAL A 145 -4.98 -17.33 20.79
CA VAL A 145 -4.14 -17.62 19.63
C VAL A 145 -2.89 -18.36 20.07
N GLU A 146 -2.70 -19.59 19.57
CA GLU A 146 -1.53 -20.41 19.90
C GLU A 146 -0.25 -19.88 19.24
N ASN A 147 -0.33 -19.50 17.96
CA ASN A 147 0.80 -19.01 17.18
C ASN A 147 0.42 -17.72 16.42
N ILE A 148 0.70 -16.58 17.04
CA ILE A 148 0.36 -15.25 16.48
C ILE A 148 1.01 -15.03 15.11
N ASN A 149 2.25 -15.45 14.90
CA ASN A 149 2.95 -15.22 13.66
C ASN A 149 2.30 -16.01 12.51
N LEU A 150 2.11 -17.32 12.68
CA LEU A 150 1.45 -18.16 11.69
C LEU A 150 0.01 -17.71 11.42
N THR A 151 -0.74 -17.36 12.47
CA THR A 151 -2.12 -16.85 12.36
C THR A 151 -2.17 -15.57 11.54
N THR A 152 -1.20 -14.66 11.76
CA THR A 152 -1.10 -13.41 10.99
C THR A 152 -0.76 -13.68 9.53
N GLU A 153 0.22 -14.54 9.27
CA GLU A 153 0.64 -14.89 7.90
C GLU A 153 -0.51 -15.50 7.11
N VAL A 154 -1.22 -16.48 7.68
CA VAL A 154 -2.38 -17.12 7.07
C VAL A 154 -3.47 -16.10 6.74
N LEU A 155 -3.78 -15.18 7.66
CA LEU A 155 -4.76 -14.12 7.39
C LEU A 155 -4.32 -13.22 6.23
N VAL A 156 -3.08 -12.73 6.24
CA VAL A 156 -2.56 -11.85 5.19
C VAL A 156 -2.51 -12.55 3.83
N GLU A 157 -2.16 -13.83 3.80
CA GLU A 157 -2.17 -14.65 2.58
C GLU A 157 -3.57 -14.88 2.04
N ALA A 158 -4.52 -15.22 2.90
CA ALA A 158 -5.91 -15.40 2.53
C ALA A 158 -6.52 -14.11 1.92
N LEU A 159 -6.23 -12.95 2.53
CA LEU A 159 -6.64 -11.63 2.01
C LEU A 159 -6.00 -11.34 0.65
N SER A 160 -4.72 -11.62 0.49
CA SER A 160 -4.01 -11.48 -0.79
C SER A 160 -4.60 -12.39 -1.86
N GLY A 161 -4.98 -13.63 -1.49
CA GLY A 161 -5.66 -14.58 -2.37
C GLY A 161 -7.04 -14.09 -2.85
N VAL A 162 -7.84 -13.48 -1.98
CA VAL A 162 -9.12 -12.84 -2.35
C VAL A 162 -8.89 -11.73 -3.36
N HIS A 163 -7.92 -10.87 -3.10
CA HIS A 163 -7.56 -9.76 -4.00
C HIS A 163 -7.13 -10.26 -5.38
N PHE A 164 -6.18 -11.19 -5.42
CA PHE A 164 -5.68 -11.78 -6.66
C PHE A 164 -6.78 -12.48 -7.45
N ASN A 165 -7.62 -13.28 -6.79
CA ASN A 165 -8.69 -14.06 -7.45
C ASN A 165 -9.72 -13.18 -8.17
N ILE A 166 -10.06 -12.02 -7.58
CA ILE A 166 -11.01 -11.08 -8.19
C ILE A 166 -10.36 -10.36 -9.38
N LEU A 167 -9.12 -9.91 -9.24
CA LEU A 167 -8.44 -9.18 -10.30
C LEU A 167 -8.03 -10.05 -11.48
N SER A 168 -7.60 -11.29 -11.24
CA SER A 168 -7.15 -12.22 -12.30
C SER A 168 -8.27 -12.69 -13.21
N ARG A 169 -9.53 -12.70 -12.77
CA ARG A 169 -10.69 -13.09 -13.58
C ARG A 169 -11.04 -12.10 -14.69
N HIS A 170 -10.54 -10.90 -14.62
CA HIS A 170 -10.90 -9.85 -15.56
C HIS A 170 -9.68 -9.41 -16.37
N LYS A 171 -9.85 -9.39 -17.70
CA LYS A 171 -8.81 -8.96 -18.66
C LYS A 171 -8.66 -7.42 -18.73
N ASN A 172 -9.38 -6.66 -17.90
CA ASN A 172 -9.34 -5.22 -17.93
C ASN A 172 -8.02 -4.70 -17.36
N ILE A 173 -7.46 -3.70 -18.01
CA ILE A 173 -6.18 -3.05 -17.61
C ILE A 173 -6.31 -2.37 -16.24
N CYS A 174 -7.50 -1.86 -15.90
CA CYS A 174 -7.76 -1.21 -14.62
C CYS A 174 -9.04 -1.79 -14.00
N PRO A 175 -9.05 -2.18 -12.72
CA PRO A 175 -10.25 -2.65 -12.04
C PRO A 175 -11.33 -1.56 -11.98
N SER A 176 -12.58 -1.96 -12.12
CA SER A 176 -13.71 -1.07 -11.93
C SER A 176 -13.91 -0.74 -10.44
N GLN A 177 -14.66 0.32 -10.17
CA GLN A 177 -15.08 0.67 -8.81
C GLN A 177 -15.82 -0.47 -8.11
N ASP A 178 -16.65 -1.22 -8.86
CA ASP A 178 -17.38 -2.36 -8.34
C ASP A 178 -16.46 -3.53 -7.96
N GLN A 179 -15.38 -3.76 -8.70
CA GLN A 179 -14.39 -4.77 -8.36
C GLN A 179 -13.67 -4.42 -7.05
N PHE A 180 -13.24 -3.18 -6.87
CA PHE A 180 -12.67 -2.73 -5.60
C PHE A 180 -13.65 -2.89 -4.44
N LYS A 181 -14.93 -2.56 -4.65
CA LYS A 181 -15.98 -2.75 -3.66
C LYS A 181 -16.19 -4.21 -3.30
N GLN A 182 -16.20 -5.11 -4.30
CA GLN A 182 -16.32 -6.55 -4.10
C GLN A 182 -15.12 -7.15 -3.34
N ILE A 183 -13.90 -6.70 -3.66
CA ILE A 183 -12.69 -7.08 -2.92
C ILE A 183 -12.88 -6.72 -1.44
N PHE A 184 -13.21 -5.45 -1.15
CA PHE A 184 -13.34 -4.97 0.22
C PHE A 184 -14.43 -5.70 1.02
N ILE A 185 -15.60 -5.97 0.39
CA ILE A 185 -16.69 -6.73 1.04
C ILE A 185 -16.21 -8.13 1.43
N LYS A 186 -15.53 -8.83 0.52
CA LYS A 186 -15.07 -10.20 0.77
C LYS A 186 -13.92 -10.25 1.78
N GLU A 187 -12.96 -9.34 1.68
CA GLU A 187 -11.86 -9.26 2.65
C GLU A 187 -12.40 -8.94 4.06
N LYS A 188 -13.32 -7.99 4.17
CA LYS A 188 -13.98 -7.66 5.45
C LYS A 188 -14.76 -8.84 6.02
N PHE A 189 -15.48 -9.59 5.19
CA PHE A 189 -16.23 -10.77 5.60
C PHE A 189 -15.30 -11.89 6.07
N LEU A 190 -14.27 -12.21 5.28
CA LEU A 190 -13.25 -13.18 5.65
C LEU A 190 -12.58 -12.82 7.00
N THR A 191 -12.18 -11.57 7.16
CA THR A 191 -11.55 -11.09 8.40
C THR A 191 -12.47 -11.26 9.60
N LYS A 192 -13.75 -10.95 9.46
CA LYS A 192 -14.71 -11.11 10.55
C LYS A 192 -14.87 -12.58 10.97
N ILE A 193 -15.01 -13.49 10.00
CA ILE A 193 -15.10 -14.94 10.28
C ILE A 193 -13.81 -15.41 10.95
N PHE A 194 -12.65 -15.01 10.39
CA PHE A 194 -11.35 -15.41 10.92
C PHE A 194 -11.18 -14.97 12.38
N LEU A 195 -11.44 -13.69 12.68
CA LEU A 195 -11.29 -13.14 14.02
C LEU A 195 -12.34 -13.69 14.99
N SER A 196 -13.57 -13.99 14.53
CA SER A 196 -14.57 -14.62 15.38
C SER A 196 -14.16 -16.04 15.81
N GLY A 197 -13.44 -16.76 14.94
CA GLY A 197 -12.87 -18.06 15.29
C GLY A 197 -11.73 -18.01 16.31
N LEU A 198 -11.16 -16.83 16.55
CA LEU A 198 -10.11 -16.59 17.55
C LEU A 198 -10.66 -16.01 18.86
N SER A 199 -11.92 -15.56 18.86
CA SER A 199 -12.53 -14.89 20.03
C SER A 199 -12.69 -15.84 21.20
N VAL A 200 -12.38 -15.36 22.40
CA VAL A 200 -12.69 -16.07 23.65
C VAL A 200 -14.20 -15.98 23.87
N ASN A 201 -14.87 -17.15 23.96
CA ASN A 201 -16.29 -17.25 24.27
C ASN A 201 -16.58 -16.86 25.72
#